data_54537c72978b981d68cab11423ffb5c5
#
_entry.id   54537c72978b981d68cab11423ffb5c5
#
_cell.length_a   1.000
_cell.length_b   1.000
_cell.length_c   1.000
_cell.angle_alpha   90.00
_cell.angle_beta   90.00
_cell.angle_gamma   90.00
#
_symmetry.space_group_name_H-M   'P 1'
#
loop_
_entity.id
_entity.type
_entity.pdbx_description
1 polymer ?
#
loop_
_entity_poly.entity_id
_entity_poly.type
_entity_poly.pdbx_seq_one_letter_code
_entity_poly.pdbx_strand_id
1 'polypeptide(L)'
;SVAAELLTIAETRATASQLLNLAQAAPVRAKFGFADDDLDTITTWVRESNIRWGFDPTHRRRYGLDTVVHNTWRFGLDRILTGVAMSEDSQAWLDTALPLDDVGSNRVELAGMLAEFVERLHHVVGGLSGARPLVAWLDALATGIDLLTACNDGWQRAQVQREFADVLARAGSRAAPLLRLPDVRALLDAQLAGRPTRANFRTGTLTVCTMVPMRSVPHRVVCLVGLDDGVFPRLSHPDGDDVLAREPMTGERDIRSEDRQLLLDAIGAATQTLVITYTGADERTGQPRPPAVPLAELLDALDQTTSAPVRERILVTHPLQPFDRKNVTPGALLGAKPFTFDPAALAAAQAAAGKRCPPTAFISGRLPAPPAADVTLADLLDFFKDPVKGFFRALDYTLPWDVDTVEDSIPVQVDALAEWTVGERMLRDMLRGLHPDDAAHSEWRRGTLPPGRLGVRRAKEIRNRARDLAAAALAHR
;
A
#
# COMPACT_ATOMS: atom_id res chain seq x y z
N SER A 1 -11.22 -5.12 -2.04
CA SER A 1 -12.15 -4.67 -3.10
C SER A 1 -12.52 -3.20 -2.89
N VAL A 2 -12.90 -2.49 -3.96
CA VAL A 2 -13.33 -1.08 -3.86
C VAL A 2 -14.45 -0.91 -2.84
N ALA A 3 -15.41 -1.83 -2.79
CA ALA A 3 -16.50 -1.78 -1.79
C ALA A 3 -15.98 -1.81 -0.34
N ALA A 4 -14.99 -2.63 -0.04
CA ALA A 4 -14.38 -2.68 1.29
C ALA A 4 -13.64 -1.38 1.62
N GLU A 5 -12.93 -0.81 0.64
CA GLU A 5 -12.25 0.49 0.80
C GLU A 5 -13.24 1.62 1.07
N LEU A 6 -14.38 1.65 0.37
CA LEU A 6 -15.42 2.65 0.61
C LEU A 6 -15.98 2.58 2.04
N LEU A 7 -16.23 1.37 2.56
CA LEU A 7 -16.65 1.19 3.95
C LEU A 7 -15.57 1.65 4.92
N THR A 8 -14.30 1.35 4.63
CA THR A 8 -13.16 1.78 5.46
C THR A 8 -13.01 3.31 5.48
N ILE A 9 -13.10 3.96 4.31
CA ILE A 9 -13.00 5.43 4.22
C ILE A 9 -14.18 6.10 4.93
N ALA A 10 -15.39 5.54 4.82
CA ALA A 10 -16.57 6.05 5.51
C ALA A 10 -16.47 5.96 7.04
N GLU A 11 -15.79 4.94 7.57
CA GLU A 11 -15.56 4.77 9.00
C GLU A 11 -14.42 5.66 9.53
N THR A 12 -13.45 5.94 8.71
CA THR A 12 -12.21 6.64 9.06
C THR A 12 -12.28 8.14 8.76
N ARG A 13 -11.12 8.77 8.68
CA ARG A 13 -11.00 10.22 8.51
C ARG A 13 -10.89 10.67 7.05
N ALA A 14 -10.95 9.77 6.08
CA ALA A 14 -10.68 10.05 4.66
C ALA A 14 -9.29 10.71 4.49
N THR A 15 -8.24 9.96 4.86
CA THR A 15 -6.86 10.46 4.85
C THR A 15 -6.33 10.60 3.43
N ALA A 16 -5.28 11.40 3.26
CA ALA A 16 -4.63 11.59 1.97
C ALA A 16 -4.15 10.26 1.40
N SER A 17 -3.49 9.43 2.22
CA SER A 17 -3.02 8.11 1.81
C SER A 17 -4.15 7.16 1.41
N GLN A 18 -5.29 7.19 2.11
CA GLN A 18 -6.44 6.34 1.77
C GLN A 18 -7.04 6.69 0.40
N LEU A 19 -7.22 7.97 0.10
CA LEU A 19 -7.76 8.38 -1.19
C LEU A 19 -6.78 8.11 -2.33
N LEU A 20 -5.49 8.33 -2.12
CA LEU A 20 -4.47 7.99 -3.11
C LEU A 20 -4.41 6.48 -3.38
N ASN A 21 -4.49 5.64 -2.34
CA ASN A 21 -4.56 4.19 -2.50
C ASN A 21 -5.82 3.75 -3.27
N LEU A 22 -6.96 4.37 -3.01
CA LEU A 22 -8.19 4.11 -3.77
C LEU A 22 -8.05 4.55 -5.24
N ALA A 23 -7.43 5.70 -5.50
CA ALA A 23 -7.18 6.20 -6.85
C ALA A 23 -6.29 5.26 -7.68
N GLN A 24 -5.35 4.54 -7.03
CA GLN A 24 -4.47 3.54 -7.67
C GLN A 24 -5.20 2.25 -8.07
N ALA A 25 -6.39 1.98 -7.52
CA ALA A 25 -7.14 0.77 -7.85
C ALA A 25 -7.52 0.75 -9.34
N ALA A 26 -7.22 -0.34 -10.03
CA ALA A 26 -7.41 -0.45 -11.49
C ALA A 26 -8.81 -0.04 -12.00
N PRO A 27 -9.94 -0.41 -11.34
CA PRO A 27 -11.26 0.04 -11.77
C PRO A 27 -11.49 1.55 -11.59
N VAL A 28 -10.85 2.18 -10.58
CA VAL A 28 -10.93 3.62 -10.34
C VAL A 28 -10.09 4.37 -11.37
N ARG A 29 -8.85 3.90 -11.61
CA ARG A 29 -8.00 4.42 -12.68
C ARG A 29 -8.70 4.41 -14.03
N ALA A 30 -9.36 3.29 -14.36
CA ALA A 30 -10.12 3.16 -15.60
C ALA A 30 -11.29 4.15 -15.68
N LYS A 31 -11.91 4.49 -14.55
CA LYS A 31 -13.04 5.45 -14.49
C LYS A 31 -12.62 6.88 -14.75
N PHE A 32 -11.51 7.30 -14.15
CA PHE A 32 -11.02 8.67 -14.18
C PHE A 32 -9.87 8.89 -15.17
N GLY A 33 -9.41 7.83 -15.85
CA GLY A 33 -8.35 7.92 -16.85
C GLY A 33 -6.96 8.16 -16.27
N PHE A 34 -6.70 7.82 -15.00
CA PHE A 34 -5.40 8.05 -14.37
C PHE A 34 -4.33 7.11 -14.91
N ALA A 35 -3.31 7.64 -15.56
CA ALA A 35 -2.07 6.96 -15.92
C ALA A 35 -1.10 6.90 -14.71
N ASP A 36 0.01 6.17 -14.84
CA ASP A 36 0.99 6.06 -13.75
C ASP A 36 1.62 7.43 -13.44
N ASP A 37 2.03 8.18 -14.47
CA ASP A 37 2.60 9.53 -14.34
C ASP A 37 1.59 10.54 -13.75
N ASP A 38 0.30 10.32 -13.97
CA ASP A 38 -0.76 11.16 -13.40
C ASP A 38 -0.88 10.93 -11.89
N LEU A 39 -0.76 9.69 -11.42
CA LEU A 39 -0.80 9.36 -10.00
C LEU A 39 0.39 9.94 -9.25
N ASP A 40 1.57 9.95 -9.85
CA ASP A 40 2.76 10.60 -9.29
C ASP A 40 2.56 12.12 -9.18
N THR A 41 1.99 12.72 -10.22
CA THR A 41 1.64 14.15 -10.23
C THR A 41 0.60 14.49 -9.16
N ILE A 42 -0.47 13.69 -9.08
CA ILE A 42 -1.53 13.84 -8.06
C ILE A 42 -0.92 13.72 -6.65
N THR A 43 -0.05 12.75 -6.44
CA THR A 43 0.64 12.56 -5.15
C THR A 43 1.47 13.79 -4.77
N THR A 44 2.19 14.35 -5.73
CA THR A 44 2.95 15.59 -5.56
C THR A 44 2.03 16.77 -5.21
N TRP A 45 0.94 16.96 -5.94
CA TRP A 45 -0.04 18.02 -5.65
C TRP A 45 -0.68 17.87 -4.26
N VAL A 46 -1.04 16.64 -3.85
CA VAL A 46 -1.61 16.36 -2.53
C VAL A 46 -0.61 16.75 -1.42
N ARG A 47 0.67 16.42 -1.60
CA ARG A 47 1.74 16.77 -0.67
C ARG A 47 1.93 18.30 -0.59
N GLU A 48 2.09 18.97 -1.70
CA GLU A 48 2.42 20.40 -1.79
C GLU A 48 1.24 21.29 -1.42
N SER A 49 0.03 20.87 -1.71
CA SER A 49 -1.19 21.55 -1.24
C SER A 49 -1.46 21.34 0.25
N ASN A 50 -0.66 20.49 0.94
CA ASN A 50 -0.80 20.16 2.35
C ASN A 50 -2.15 19.51 2.71
N ILE A 51 -2.71 18.70 1.81
CA ILE A 51 -3.87 17.86 2.12
C ILE A 51 -3.44 16.78 3.13
N ARG A 52 -4.24 16.57 4.18
CA ARG A 52 -3.98 15.56 5.20
C ARG A 52 -5.16 14.60 5.35
N TRP A 53 -6.31 15.09 5.77
CA TRP A 53 -7.51 14.27 5.94
C TRP A 53 -8.78 15.10 6.00
N GLY A 54 -9.90 14.44 5.77
CA GLY A 54 -11.23 15.03 5.82
C GLY A 54 -11.60 15.77 4.56
N PHE A 55 -12.80 15.54 4.04
CA PHE A 55 -13.25 16.21 2.82
C PHE A 55 -13.35 17.72 2.99
N ASP A 56 -14.00 18.13 4.09
CA ASP A 56 -14.26 19.52 4.42
C ASP A 56 -14.44 19.70 5.95
N PRO A 57 -14.66 20.92 6.48
CA PRO A 57 -14.95 21.15 7.88
C PRO A 57 -16.20 20.41 8.39
N THR A 58 -17.21 20.22 7.54
CA THR A 58 -18.45 19.51 7.92
C THR A 58 -18.16 18.04 8.20
N HIS A 59 -17.34 17.41 7.36
CA HIS A 59 -16.88 16.04 7.58
C HIS A 59 -16.06 15.89 8.88
N ARG A 60 -15.29 16.92 9.27
CA ARG A 60 -14.51 16.95 10.52
C ARG A 60 -15.32 17.20 11.79
N ARG A 61 -16.60 17.58 11.68
CA ARG A 61 -17.48 17.88 12.85
C ARG A 61 -17.54 16.71 13.83
N ARG A 62 -17.60 15.48 13.34
CA ARG A 62 -17.61 14.28 14.20
C ARG A 62 -16.35 14.11 15.06
N TYR A 63 -15.28 14.83 14.74
CA TYR A 63 -14.02 14.85 15.49
C TYR A 63 -13.82 16.16 16.28
N GLY A 64 -14.82 17.05 16.34
CA GLY A 64 -14.73 18.34 17.03
C GLY A 64 -13.82 19.35 16.34
N LEU A 65 -13.59 19.21 15.03
CA LEU A 65 -12.69 20.05 14.22
C LEU A 65 -13.40 20.74 13.05
N ASP A 66 -14.67 21.07 13.23
CA ASP A 66 -15.52 21.74 12.23
C ASP A 66 -15.10 23.20 11.94
N THR A 67 -14.23 23.79 12.75
CA THR A 67 -13.65 25.11 12.51
C THR A 67 -12.29 25.07 11.79
N VAL A 68 -11.72 23.89 11.59
CA VAL A 68 -10.40 23.71 10.97
C VAL A 68 -10.57 23.42 9.48
N VAL A 69 -10.45 24.45 8.66
CA VAL A 69 -10.60 24.39 7.19
C VAL A 69 -9.32 23.82 6.52
N HIS A 70 -8.15 24.20 7.03
CA HIS A 70 -6.86 23.84 6.44
C HIS A 70 -6.63 22.32 6.43
N ASN A 71 -5.82 21.89 5.47
CA ASN A 71 -5.42 20.50 5.32
C ASN A 71 -6.59 19.53 5.01
N THR A 72 -7.77 20.04 4.61
CA THR A 72 -8.87 19.25 4.06
C THR A 72 -8.67 19.03 2.55
N TRP A 73 -9.35 18.05 1.98
CA TRP A 73 -9.38 17.84 0.55
C TRP A 73 -9.91 19.05 -0.19
N ARG A 74 -11.00 19.68 0.29
CA ARG A 74 -11.56 20.89 -0.31
C ARG A 74 -10.54 22.02 -0.34
N PHE A 75 -9.89 22.28 0.79
CA PHE A 75 -8.85 23.30 0.89
C PHE A 75 -7.70 23.11 -0.11
N GLY A 76 -7.18 21.87 -0.21
CA GLY A 76 -6.09 21.60 -1.14
C GLY A 76 -6.51 21.61 -2.60
N LEU A 77 -7.71 21.11 -2.91
CA LEU A 77 -8.27 21.18 -4.28
C LEU A 77 -8.50 22.63 -4.73
N ASP A 78 -8.99 23.50 -3.84
CA ASP A 78 -9.16 24.93 -4.17
C ASP A 78 -7.80 25.56 -4.52
N ARG A 79 -6.70 25.18 -3.86
CA ARG A 79 -5.32 25.61 -4.19
C ARG A 79 -4.85 25.05 -5.54
N ILE A 80 -5.07 23.77 -5.80
CA ILE A 80 -4.69 23.11 -7.06
C ILE A 80 -5.44 23.74 -8.24
N LEU A 81 -6.76 23.89 -8.12
CA LEU A 81 -7.61 24.46 -9.17
C LEU A 81 -7.31 25.95 -9.43
N THR A 82 -7.01 26.71 -8.37
CA THR A 82 -6.59 28.10 -8.52
C THR A 82 -5.22 28.21 -9.19
N GLY A 83 -4.30 27.26 -8.91
CA GLY A 83 -2.98 27.16 -9.51
C GLY A 83 -2.99 26.95 -11.03
N VAL A 84 -4.09 26.43 -11.59
CA VAL A 84 -4.28 26.34 -13.06
C VAL A 84 -4.33 27.73 -13.72
N ALA A 85 -4.89 28.71 -13.03
CA ALA A 85 -5.16 30.05 -13.59
C ALA A 85 -4.25 31.14 -13.03
N MET A 86 -3.62 30.92 -11.88
CA MET A 86 -2.83 31.91 -11.16
C MET A 86 -1.56 31.31 -10.62
N SER A 87 -0.46 32.10 -10.61
CA SER A 87 0.80 31.71 -9.97
C SER A 87 0.85 32.23 -8.53
N GLU A 88 1.51 31.49 -7.64
CA GLU A 88 1.83 31.92 -6.28
C GLU A 88 2.69 33.21 -6.26
N ASP A 89 3.56 33.36 -7.27
CA ASP A 89 4.39 34.58 -7.43
C ASP A 89 3.58 35.86 -7.63
N SER A 90 2.31 35.77 -8.05
CA SER A 90 1.41 36.93 -8.11
C SER A 90 1.04 37.47 -6.73
N GLN A 91 1.31 36.71 -5.67
CA GLN A 91 0.94 37.02 -4.27
C GLN A 91 -0.55 37.32 -4.08
N ALA A 92 -1.36 36.92 -5.06
CA ALA A 92 -2.80 37.06 -5.03
C ALA A 92 -3.42 35.72 -4.58
N TRP A 93 -4.52 35.80 -3.89
CA TRP A 93 -5.30 34.66 -3.44
C TRP A 93 -6.79 34.88 -3.71
N LEU A 94 -7.48 33.77 -3.88
CA LEU A 94 -8.93 33.79 -4.04
C LEU A 94 -9.55 33.19 -2.76
N ASP A 95 -10.24 34.02 -1.97
CA ASP A 95 -10.79 33.66 -0.66
C ASP A 95 -9.69 33.08 0.29
N THR A 96 -9.75 31.79 0.59
CA THR A 96 -8.74 31.09 1.41
C THR A 96 -7.67 30.36 0.59
N ALA A 97 -7.84 30.28 -0.74
CA ALA A 97 -6.94 29.57 -1.62
C ALA A 97 -5.78 30.44 -2.11
N LEU A 98 -4.57 30.07 -1.69
CA LEU A 98 -3.33 30.52 -2.30
C LEU A 98 -3.01 29.53 -3.44
N PRO A 99 -2.77 29.99 -4.69
CA PRO A 99 -2.47 29.10 -5.81
C PRO A 99 -1.33 28.13 -5.50
N LEU A 100 -1.36 26.96 -6.12
CA LEU A 100 -0.24 26.04 -6.14
C LEU A 100 0.55 26.23 -7.44
N ASP A 101 1.84 26.52 -7.37
CA ASP A 101 2.64 26.91 -8.54
C ASP A 101 2.86 25.80 -9.59
N ASP A 102 2.86 24.56 -9.17
CA ASP A 102 3.24 23.43 -10.03
C ASP A 102 2.08 22.84 -10.87
N VAL A 103 0.98 23.56 -11.01
CA VAL A 103 -0.14 23.13 -11.85
C VAL A 103 -0.04 23.78 -13.21
N GLY A 104 0.77 23.17 -14.09
CA GLY A 104 0.93 23.68 -15.45
C GLY A 104 -0.38 23.70 -16.26
N SER A 105 -0.51 24.64 -17.19
CA SER A 105 -1.68 24.77 -18.05
C SER A 105 -2.00 23.53 -18.90
N ASN A 106 -1.03 22.63 -19.09
CA ASN A 106 -1.20 21.33 -19.75
C ASN A 106 -1.80 20.26 -18.83
N ARG A 107 -2.02 20.56 -17.55
CA ARG A 107 -2.52 19.63 -16.52
C ARG A 107 -3.94 19.99 -16.03
N VAL A 108 -4.62 20.91 -16.70
CA VAL A 108 -5.98 21.36 -16.34
C VAL A 108 -6.97 20.19 -16.27
N GLU A 109 -6.90 19.29 -17.24
CA GLU A 109 -7.77 18.11 -17.31
C GLU A 109 -7.52 17.17 -16.12
N LEU A 110 -6.27 16.93 -15.76
CA LEU A 110 -5.92 16.10 -14.61
C LEU A 110 -6.41 16.72 -13.29
N ALA A 111 -6.27 18.03 -13.11
CA ALA A 111 -6.80 18.73 -11.94
C ALA A 111 -8.33 18.63 -11.85
N GLY A 112 -9.03 18.72 -12.98
CA GLY A 112 -10.47 18.51 -13.07
C GLY A 112 -10.88 17.07 -12.73
N MET A 113 -10.17 16.07 -13.25
CA MET A 113 -10.42 14.65 -12.95
C MET A 113 -10.18 14.33 -11.47
N LEU A 114 -9.13 14.89 -10.85
CA LEU A 114 -8.89 14.75 -9.41
C LEU A 114 -10.02 15.36 -8.59
N ALA A 115 -10.45 16.56 -8.94
CA ALA A 115 -11.57 17.24 -8.25
C ALA A 115 -12.85 16.42 -8.36
N GLU A 116 -13.16 15.90 -9.53
CA GLU A 116 -14.33 15.05 -9.76
C GLU A 116 -14.25 13.73 -8.97
N PHE A 117 -13.08 13.10 -8.91
CA PHE A 117 -12.86 11.89 -8.11
C PHE A 117 -13.16 12.15 -6.62
N VAL A 118 -12.60 13.21 -6.07
CA VAL A 118 -12.79 13.55 -4.64
C VAL A 118 -14.24 13.95 -4.35
N GLU A 119 -14.90 14.72 -5.23
CA GLU A 119 -16.29 15.12 -5.06
C GLU A 119 -17.24 13.91 -5.11
N ARG A 120 -17.07 13.01 -6.07
CA ARG A 120 -17.86 11.77 -6.13
C ARG A 120 -17.64 10.91 -4.91
N LEU A 121 -16.39 10.77 -4.46
CA LEU A 121 -16.08 9.98 -3.26
C LEU A 121 -16.69 10.61 -2.01
N HIS A 122 -16.63 11.93 -1.88
CA HIS A 122 -17.28 12.66 -0.78
C HIS A 122 -18.79 12.42 -0.75
N HIS A 123 -19.44 12.50 -1.91
CA HIS A 123 -20.87 12.19 -2.05
C HIS A 123 -21.18 10.75 -1.61
N VAL A 124 -20.41 9.76 -2.08
CA VAL A 124 -20.58 8.35 -1.73
C VAL A 124 -20.42 8.14 -0.24
N VAL A 125 -19.34 8.66 0.37
CA VAL A 125 -19.07 8.53 1.81
C VAL A 125 -20.17 9.20 2.64
N GLY A 126 -20.69 10.35 2.20
CA GLY A 126 -21.85 10.99 2.81
C GLY A 126 -23.10 10.11 2.79
N GLY A 127 -23.27 9.36 1.69
CA GLY A 127 -24.31 8.35 1.54
C GLY A 127 -24.16 7.13 2.47
N LEU A 128 -22.95 6.80 2.93
CA LEU A 128 -22.65 5.68 3.82
C LEU A 128 -22.65 6.09 5.30
N SER A 129 -23.68 6.81 5.74
CA SER A 129 -23.77 7.33 7.10
C SER A 129 -25.19 7.11 7.70
N GLY A 130 -25.26 7.18 9.02
CA GLY A 130 -26.53 7.03 9.76
C GLY A 130 -26.95 5.58 9.99
N ALA A 131 -28.13 5.39 10.59
CA ALA A 131 -28.75 4.09 10.79
C ALA A 131 -29.80 3.85 9.69
N ARG A 132 -29.66 2.77 8.92
CA ARG A 132 -30.48 2.48 7.74
C ARG A 132 -30.78 0.98 7.63
N PRO A 133 -31.85 0.58 6.91
CA PRO A 133 -32.08 -0.80 6.54
C PRO A 133 -30.94 -1.34 5.65
N LEU A 134 -30.70 -2.65 5.70
CA LEU A 134 -29.65 -3.30 4.90
C LEU A 134 -29.77 -3.00 3.40
N VAL A 135 -30.98 -3.02 2.86
CA VAL A 135 -31.23 -2.68 1.44
C VAL A 135 -30.65 -1.31 1.08
N ALA A 136 -30.92 -0.29 1.89
CA ALA A 136 -30.45 1.07 1.63
C ALA A 136 -28.91 1.20 1.71
N TRP A 137 -28.24 0.37 2.54
CA TRP A 137 -26.79 0.29 2.58
C TRP A 137 -26.21 -0.34 1.31
N LEU A 138 -26.81 -1.44 0.84
CA LEU A 138 -26.34 -2.14 -0.35
C LEU A 138 -26.57 -1.30 -1.61
N ASP A 139 -27.69 -0.59 -1.71
CA ASP A 139 -27.98 0.35 -2.80
C ASP A 139 -26.99 1.52 -2.82
N ALA A 140 -26.66 2.07 -1.64
CA ALA A 140 -25.67 3.15 -1.54
C ALA A 140 -24.27 2.67 -1.96
N LEU A 141 -23.87 1.46 -1.57
CA LEU A 141 -22.61 0.84 -1.99
C LEU A 141 -22.60 0.55 -3.50
N ALA A 142 -23.67 0.00 -4.05
CA ALA A 142 -23.76 -0.28 -5.48
C ALA A 142 -23.65 1.03 -6.31
N THR A 143 -24.37 2.06 -5.89
CA THR A 143 -24.28 3.40 -6.49
C THR A 143 -22.86 3.98 -6.39
N GLY A 144 -22.22 3.82 -5.21
CA GLY A 144 -20.85 4.28 -5.00
C GLY A 144 -19.84 3.58 -5.92
N ILE A 145 -19.97 2.28 -6.10
CA ILE A 145 -19.15 1.51 -7.02
C ILE A 145 -19.34 2.00 -8.47
N ASP A 146 -20.58 2.22 -8.90
CA ASP A 146 -20.89 2.71 -10.25
C ASP A 146 -20.37 4.12 -10.53
N LEU A 147 -20.38 4.99 -9.53
CA LEU A 147 -19.85 6.35 -9.63
C LEU A 147 -18.31 6.38 -9.72
N LEU A 148 -17.63 5.46 -9.03
CA LEU A 148 -16.19 5.51 -8.84
C LEU A 148 -15.41 4.50 -9.67
N THR A 149 -16.06 3.54 -10.33
CA THR A 149 -15.36 2.49 -11.06
C THR A 149 -15.83 2.35 -12.49
N ALA A 150 -14.91 1.95 -13.37
CA ALA A 150 -15.20 1.40 -14.68
C ALA A 150 -14.51 0.03 -14.82
N CYS A 151 -15.25 -0.94 -15.33
CA CYS A 151 -14.73 -2.27 -15.61
C CYS A 151 -15.02 -2.61 -17.07
N ASN A 152 -14.00 -3.07 -17.79
CA ASN A 152 -14.16 -3.53 -19.17
C ASN A 152 -14.96 -4.83 -19.24
N ASP A 153 -14.92 -5.63 -18.18
CA ASP A 153 -15.60 -6.93 -18.10
C ASP A 153 -16.82 -6.83 -17.17
N GLY A 154 -18.00 -6.94 -17.75
CA GLY A 154 -19.28 -6.85 -17.01
C GLY A 154 -19.48 -7.94 -15.94
N TRP A 155 -18.64 -9.01 -15.93
CA TRP A 155 -18.76 -10.09 -14.95
C TRP A 155 -18.43 -9.66 -13.52
N GLN A 156 -17.47 -8.74 -13.34
CA GLN A 156 -17.10 -8.23 -11.99
C GLN A 156 -18.27 -7.48 -11.33
N ARG A 157 -18.94 -6.63 -12.12
CA ARG A 157 -20.13 -5.91 -11.66
C ARG A 157 -21.28 -6.89 -11.33
N ALA A 158 -21.50 -7.86 -12.21
CA ALA A 158 -22.53 -8.89 -11.99
C ALA A 158 -22.21 -9.75 -10.76
N GLN A 159 -20.94 -9.96 -10.43
CA GLN A 159 -20.55 -10.69 -9.23
C GLN A 159 -20.86 -9.88 -7.96
N VAL A 160 -20.51 -8.60 -7.90
CA VAL A 160 -20.85 -7.73 -6.76
C VAL A 160 -22.36 -7.71 -6.54
N GLN A 161 -23.14 -7.56 -7.60
CA GLN A 161 -24.61 -7.59 -7.52
C GLN A 161 -25.13 -8.92 -6.99
N ARG A 162 -24.57 -10.05 -7.39
CA ARG A 162 -24.93 -11.39 -6.86
C ARG A 162 -24.59 -11.50 -5.38
N GLU A 163 -23.40 -11.06 -4.96
CA GLU A 163 -23.03 -11.10 -3.53
C GLU A 163 -23.97 -10.26 -2.69
N PHE A 164 -24.40 -9.09 -3.16
CA PHE A 164 -25.37 -8.25 -2.47
C PHE A 164 -26.75 -8.90 -2.44
N ALA A 165 -27.19 -9.51 -3.52
CA ALA A 165 -28.46 -10.27 -3.57
C ALA A 165 -28.44 -11.47 -2.62
N ASP A 166 -27.33 -12.20 -2.54
CA ASP A 166 -27.17 -13.32 -1.62
C ASP A 166 -27.23 -12.88 -0.15
N VAL A 167 -26.63 -11.73 0.19
CA VAL A 167 -26.71 -11.15 1.53
C VAL A 167 -28.17 -10.82 1.90
N LEU A 168 -28.89 -10.18 0.96
CA LEU A 168 -30.33 -9.87 1.15
C LEU A 168 -31.19 -11.13 1.28
N ALA A 169 -30.94 -12.14 0.46
CA ALA A 169 -31.68 -13.41 0.53
C ALA A 169 -31.48 -14.12 1.86
N ARG A 170 -30.28 -14.09 2.42
CA ARG A 170 -29.99 -14.66 3.75
C ARG A 170 -30.61 -13.86 4.89
N ALA A 171 -30.72 -12.54 4.76
CA ALA A 171 -31.40 -11.70 5.73
C ALA A 171 -32.90 -12.02 5.83
N GLY A 172 -33.50 -12.53 4.73
CA GLY A 172 -34.90 -12.98 4.70
C GLY A 172 -35.89 -11.87 4.89
N SER A 173 -37.16 -12.28 5.20
CA SER A 173 -38.29 -11.37 5.39
C SER A 173 -38.41 -10.76 6.77
N ARG A 174 -37.39 -10.91 7.64
CA ARG A 174 -37.40 -10.32 8.98
C ARG A 174 -37.43 -8.80 8.86
N ALA A 175 -38.23 -8.14 9.69
CA ALA A 175 -38.28 -6.67 9.76
C ALA A 175 -36.86 -6.15 9.80
N ALA A 176 -36.48 -5.40 8.77
CA ALA A 176 -35.09 -4.99 8.56
C ALA A 176 -34.64 -4.07 9.71
N PRO A 177 -33.75 -4.52 10.60
CA PRO A 177 -33.22 -3.68 11.65
C PRO A 177 -32.46 -2.51 11.02
N LEU A 178 -32.43 -1.38 11.70
CA LEU A 178 -31.60 -0.26 11.31
C LEU A 178 -30.15 -0.60 11.67
N LEU A 179 -29.33 -0.82 10.66
CA LEU A 179 -27.92 -1.13 10.79
C LEU A 179 -27.09 0.15 10.73
N ARG A 180 -25.98 0.17 11.45
CA ARG A 180 -24.95 1.20 11.38
C ARG A 180 -23.77 0.70 10.56
N LEU A 181 -22.87 1.59 10.18
CA LEU A 181 -21.70 1.25 9.37
C LEU A 181 -20.86 0.08 9.91
N PRO A 182 -20.53 -0.01 11.24
CA PRO A 182 -19.80 -1.17 11.77
C PRO A 182 -20.54 -2.50 11.58
N ASP A 183 -21.87 -2.50 11.72
CA ASP A 183 -22.70 -3.70 11.55
C ASP A 183 -22.65 -4.19 10.10
N VAL A 184 -22.79 -3.25 9.15
CA VAL A 184 -22.73 -3.55 7.71
C VAL A 184 -21.35 -4.03 7.31
N ARG A 185 -20.29 -3.42 7.86
CA ARG A 185 -18.92 -3.84 7.62
C ARG A 185 -18.70 -5.28 8.10
N ALA A 186 -19.07 -5.59 9.32
CA ALA A 186 -18.96 -6.96 9.85
C ALA A 186 -19.71 -8.00 9.00
N LEU A 187 -20.91 -7.65 8.51
CA LEU A 187 -21.69 -8.50 7.62
C LEU A 187 -21.02 -8.73 6.26
N LEU A 188 -20.37 -7.72 5.71
CA LEU A 188 -19.84 -7.76 4.36
C LEU A 188 -18.37 -8.17 4.30
N ASP A 189 -17.59 -8.09 5.38
CA ASP A 189 -16.16 -8.38 5.39
C ASP A 189 -15.84 -9.75 4.79
N ALA A 190 -16.52 -10.80 5.22
CA ALA A 190 -16.34 -12.16 4.71
C ALA A 190 -16.77 -12.31 3.23
N GLN A 191 -17.73 -11.52 2.77
CA GLN A 191 -18.22 -11.56 1.38
C GLN A 191 -17.29 -10.73 0.44
N LEU A 192 -16.81 -9.59 0.93
CA LEU A 192 -15.95 -8.68 0.17
C LEU A 192 -14.48 -9.09 0.16
N ALA A 193 -14.03 -9.93 1.09
CA ALA A 193 -12.69 -10.51 1.12
C ALA A 193 -12.34 -11.33 -0.13
N GLY A 194 -13.34 -11.64 -0.93
CA GLY A 194 -13.19 -12.45 -2.13
C GLY A 194 -13.21 -13.95 -1.81
N ARG A 195 -14.10 -14.67 -2.45
CA ARG A 195 -14.03 -16.13 -2.45
C ARG A 195 -13.04 -16.56 -3.52
N PRO A 196 -12.19 -17.55 -3.25
CA PRO A 196 -11.40 -18.14 -4.31
C PRO A 196 -12.38 -18.57 -5.42
N THR A 197 -12.17 -18.04 -6.62
CA THR A 197 -12.92 -18.47 -7.80
C THR A 197 -12.81 -19.98 -7.90
N ARG A 198 -13.92 -20.69 -8.12
CA ARG A 198 -13.88 -22.13 -8.33
C ARG A 198 -12.92 -22.40 -9.48
N ALA A 199 -11.74 -22.90 -9.16
CA ALA A 199 -10.84 -23.39 -10.16
C ALA A 199 -11.52 -24.59 -10.85
N ASN A 200 -11.54 -24.59 -12.18
CA ASN A 200 -11.98 -25.75 -12.92
C ASN A 200 -10.95 -26.87 -12.70
N PHE A 201 -11.36 -27.96 -12.06
CA PHE A 201 -10.52 -29.13 -11.91
C PHE A 201 -10.49 -29.93 -13.24
N ARG A 202 -9.38 -30.65 -13.49
CA ARG A 202 -9.19 -31.49 -14.67
C ARG A 202 -9.14 -30.74 -16.01
N THR A 203 -8.45 -29.63 -16.02
CA THR A 203 -8.21 -28.84 -17.25
C THR A 203 -7.09 -29.40 -18.12
N GLY A 204 -6.41 -30.45 -17.67
CA GLY A 204 -5.20 -30.98 -18.36
C GLY A 204 -3.92 -30.19 -17.97
N THR A 205 -4.02 -29.22 -17.11
CA THR A 205 -2.90 -28.40 -16.61
C THR A 205 -2.59 -28.73 -15.16
N LEU A 206 -1.53 -28.09 -14.60
CA LEU A 206 -1.19 -28.19 -13.20
C LEU A 206 -2.34 -27.65 -12.34
N THR A 207 -2.76 -28.43 -11.33
CA THR A 207 -3.77 -28.01 -10.36
C THR A 207 -3.10 -27.58 -9.08
N VAL A 208 -3.31 -26.33 -8.65
CA VAL A 208 -2.88 -25.79 -7.35
C VAL A 208 -4.12 -25.55 -6.50
N CYS A 209 -4.20 -26.19 -5.35
CA CYS A 209 -5.36 -26.07 -4.45
C CYS A 209 -4.99 -26.41 -3.01
N THR A 210 -5.90 -26.17 -2.06
CA THR A 210 -5.80 -26.71 -0.71
C THR A 210 -6.07 -28.24 -0.74
N MET A 211 -5.71 -28.95 0.32
CA MET A 211 -5.90 -30.42 0.37
C MET A 211 -7.38 -30.86 0.31
N VAL A 212 -8.30 -30.03 0.82
CA VAL A 212 -9.73 -30.37 0.95
C VAL A 212 -10.40 -30.68 -0.40
N PRO A 213 -10.29 -29.85 -1.46
CA PRO A 213 -11.01 -30.09 -2.71
C PRO A 213 -10.54 -31.33 -3.48
N MET A 214 -9.31 -31.74 -3.27
CA MET A 214 -8.68 -32.88 -3.97
C MET A 214 -8.54 -34.11 -3.10
N ARG A 215 -9.26 -34.16 -1.98
CA ARG A 215 -9.29 -35.28 -1.07
C ARG A 215 -9.60 -36.58 -1.79
N SER A 216 -8.75 -37.58 -1.60
CA SER A 216 -8.89 -38.92 -2.17
C SER A 216 -8.98 -39.00 -3.70
N VAL A 217 -8.59 -37.96 -4.44
CA VAL A 217 -8.55 -37.98 -5.90
C VAL A 217 -7.18 -38.48 -6.38
N PRO A 218 -7.07 -39.63 -7.06
CA PRO A 218 -5.77 -40.15 -7.49
C PRO A 218 -5.07 -39.27 -8.52
N HIS A 219 -3.79 -39.00 -8.28
CA HIS A 219 -2.91 -38.27 -9.17
C HIS A 219 -1.58 -38.99 -9.32
N ARG A 220 -0.96 -38.89 -10.49
CA ARG A 220 0.36 -39.47 -10.70
C ARG A 220 1.43 -38.86 -9.79
N VAL A 221 1.38 -37.54 -9.65
CA VAL A 221 2.29 -36.76 -8.81
C VAL A 221 1.48 -35.87 -7.87
N VAL A 222 1.74 -35.94 -6.59
CA VAL A 222 1.19 -35.06 -5.57
C VAL A 222 2.33 -34.29 -4.91
N CYS A 223 2.22 -32.96 -4.90
CA CYS A 223 3.18 -32.09 -4.23
C CYS A 223 2.49 -31.41 -3.05
N LEU A 224 2.96 -31.68 -1.82
CA LEU A 224 2.51 -31.03 -0.60
C LEU A 224 3.53 -29.96 -0.22
N VAL A 225 3.09 -28.72 -0.11
CA VAL A 225 3.96 -27.56 0.13
C VAL A 225 3.64 -26.93 1.47
N GLY A 226 4.67 -26.60 2.25
CA GLY A 226 4.51 -25.87 3.50
C GLY A 226 4.08 -26.73 4.69
N LEU A 227 4.59 -27.96 4.78
CA LEU A 227 4.38 -28.80 5.97
C LEU A 227 5.36 -28.42 7.09
N ASP A 228 5.23 -27.15 7.52
CA ASP A 228 6.09 -26.54 8.54
C ASP A 228 5.52 -26.76 9.94
N ASP A 229 6.42 -26.87 10.93
CA ASP A 229 6.03 -26.90 12.33
C ASP A 229 5.34 -25.60 12.74
N GLY A 230 4.26 -25.71 13.53
CA GLY A 230 3.41 -24.58 13.93
C GLY A 230 2.46 -24.04 12.84
N VAL A 231 2.57 -24.51 11.58
CA VAL A 231 1.67 -24.17 10.47
C VAL A 231 0.72 -25.34 10.16
N PHE A 232 1.27 -26.55 10.17
CA PHE A 232 0.51 -27.78 9.95
C PHE A 232 0.77 -28.80 11.09
N PRO A 233 -0.25 -29.43 11.66
CA PRO A 233 -1.71 -29.17 11.48
C PRO A 233 -2.10 -27.76 11.93
N ARG A 234 -3.19 -27.24 11.41
CA ARG A 234 -3.73 -25.94 11.82
C ARG A 234 -4.00 -25.93 13.32
N LEU A 235 -3.61 -24.84 13.96
CA LEU A 235 -3.92 -24.63 15.37
C LEU A 235 -5.35 -24.09 15.49
N SER A 236 -6.16 -24.78 16.31
CA SER A 236 -7.43 -24.21 16.76
C SER A 236 -7.14 -23.33 17.96
N HIS A 237 -7.40 -22.04 17.83
CA HIS A 237 -7.50 -21.16 18.99
C HIS A 237 -8.98 -21.05 19.34
N PRO A 238 -9.46 -21.76 20.38
CA PRO A 238 -10.84 -21.63 20.82
C PRO A 238 -11.10 -20.17 21.19
N ASP A 239 -12.14 -19.61 20.60
CA ASP A 239 -12.66 -18.31 20.99
C ASP A 239 -13.24 -18.43 22.40
N GLY A 240 -13.14 -17.38 23.22
CA GLY A 240 -13.70 -17.37 24.59
C GLY A 240 -15.20 -17.65 24.63
N ASP A 241 -15.89 -17.42 23.52
CA ASP A 241 -17.33 -17.66 23.34
C ASP A 241 -17.65 -19.07 22.84
N ASP A 242 -16.64 -19.89 22.51
CA ASP A 242 -16.83 -21.28 22.09
C ASP A 242 -17.10 -22.16 23.30
N VAL A 243 -18.39 -22.35 23.59
CA VAL A 243 -18.86 -23.17 24.72
C VAL A 243 -18.52 -24.64 24.52
N LEU A 244 -18.49 -25.14 23.28
CA LEU A 244 -18.16 -26.53 22.97
C LEU A 244 -16.70 -26.85 23.24
N ALA A 245 -15.82 -25.88 23.06
CA ALA A 245 -14.39 -26.05 23.33
C ALA A 245 -14.08 -26.26 24.84
N ARG A 246 -15.00 -25.88 25.74
CA ARG A 246 -14.83 -26.06 27.20
C ARG A 246 -15.03 -27.50 27.65
N GLU A 247 -16.00 -28.22 27.05
CA GLU A 247 -16.31 -29.61 27.33
C GLU A 247 -16.52 -30.38 26.02
N PRO A 248 -15.42 -30.74 25.32
CA PRO A 248 -15.53 -31.42 24.04
C PRO A 248 -16.15 -32.81 24.20
N MET A 249 -17.17 -33.10 23.39
CA MET A 249 -17.87 -34.38 23.36
C MET A 249 -17.34 -35.27 22.23
N THR A 250 -17.48 -36.58 22.40
CA THR A 250 -17.15 -37.54 21.34
C THR A 250 -17.98 -37.28 20.09
N GLY A 251 -17.29 -37.08 18.96
CA GLY A 251 -17.91 -36.75 17.67
C GLY A 251 -17.86 -35.26 17.31
N GLU A 252 -17.37 -34.42 18.19
CA GLU A 252 -17.06 -33.02 17.83
C GLU A 252 -15.84 -32.92 16.93
N ARG A 253 -15.80 -31.81 16.21
CA ARG A 253 -14.79 -31.55 15.23
C ARG A 253 -13.44 -31.24 15.87
N ASP A 254 -12.43 -32.07 15.61
CA ASP A 254 -11.04 -31.79 15.94
C ASP A 254 -10.26 -31.47 14.66
N ILE A 255 -9.88 -30.21 14.49
CA ILE A 255 -9.17 -29.70 13.31
C ILE A 255 -7.82 -30.42 13.12
N ARG A 256 -7.12 -30.77 14.20
CA ARG A 256 -5.84 -31.47 14.11
C ARG A 256 -6.00 -32.88 13.57
N SER A 257 -7.00 -33.62 14.04
CA SER A 257 -7.31 -34.94 13.52
C SER A 257 -7.77 -34.90 12.08
N GLU A 258 -8.58 -33.90 11.71
CA GLU A 258 -8.99 -33.68 10.32
C GLU A 258 -7.79 -33.43 9.39
N ASP A 259 -6.86 -32.57 9.79
CA ASP A 259 -5.67 -32.26 9.01
C ASP A 259 -4.75 -33.47 8.86
N ARG A 260 -4.61 -34.29 9.91
CA ARG A 260 -3.86 -35.58 9.82
C ARG A 260 -4.54 -36.54 8.85
N GLN A 261 -5.87 -36.61 8.84
CA GLN A 261 -6.62 -37.41 7.89
C GLN A 261 -6.44 -36.89 6.45
N LEU A 262 -6.46 -35.55 6.26
CA LEU A 262 -6.20 -34.94 4.94
C LEU A 262 -4.81 -35.25 4.44
N LEU A 263 -3.81 -35.26 5.31
CA LEU A 263 -2.44 -35.66 4.96
C LEU A 263 -2.40 -37.14 4.51
N LEU A 264 -3.05 -38.02 5.25
CA LEU A 264 -3.13 -39.45 4.92
C LEU A 264 -3.83 -39.66 3.58
N ASP A 265 -4.94 -38.96 3.33
CA ASP A 265 -5.68 -39.02 2.06
C ASP A 265 -4.81 -38.49 0.89
N ALA A 266 -4.01 -37.46 1.10
CA ALA A 266 -3.11 -36.91 0.09
C ALA A 266 -1.94 -37.87 -0.21
N ILE A 267 -1.38 -38.53 0.80
CA ILE A 267 -0.37 -39.57 0.64
C ILE A 267 -0.93 -40.72 -0.20
N GLY A 268 -2.15 -41.21 0.15
CA GLY A 268 -2.83 -42.29 -0.56
C GLY A 268 -3.24 -41.91 -1.98
N ALA A 269 -3.43 -40.64 -2.29
CA ALA A 269 -3.78 -40.13 -3.61
C ALA A 269 -2.58 -40.14 -4.60
N ALA A 270 -1.36 -40.16 -4.11
CA ALA A 270 -0.16 -40.19 -4.95
C ALA A 270 0.08 -41.62 -5.55
N THR A 271 -0.08 -41.81 -6.85
CA THR A 271 0.08 -43.13 -7.44
C THR A 271 1.49 -43.45 -7.92
N GLN A 272 2.34 -42.46 -8.17
CA GLN A 272 3.71 -42.63 -8.63
C GLN A 272 4.74 -41.88 -7.78
N THR A 273 4.48 -40.59 -7.53
CA THR A 273 5.45 -39.74 -6.82
C THR A 273 4.75 -38.82 -5.83
N LEU A 274 5.24 -38.85 -4.61
CA LEU A 274 4.87 -37.90 -3.56
C LEU A 274 6.07 -36.99 -3.29
N VAL A 275 5.85 -35.67 -3.41
CA VAL A 275 6.85 -34.65 -3.08
C VAL A 275 6.32 -33.85 -1.90
N ILE A 276 7.10 -33.72 -0.85
CA ILE A 276 6.74 -32.93 0.32
C ILE A 276 7.82 -31.90 0.54
N THR A 277 7.43 -30.63 0.77
CA THR A 277 8.37 -29.56 1.09
C THR A 277 8.01 -28.90 2.40
N TYR A 278 9.04 -28.53 3.15
CA TYR A 278 8.93 -27.74 4.36
C TYR A 278 10.13 -26.80 4.50
N THR A 279 10.02 -25.78 5.33
CA THR A 279 11.08 -24.83 5.62
C THR A 279 12.05 -25.43 6.62
N GLY A 280 13.12 -26.05 6.13
CA GLY A 280 14.10 -26.79 6.96
C GLY A 280 15.08 -25.91 7.73
N ALA A 281 15.12 -24.60 7.47
CA ALA A 281 15.99 -23.67 8.19
C ALA A 281 15.41 -22.25 8.19
N ASP A 282 15.81 -21.47 9.19
CA ASP A 282 15.49 -20.04 9.26
C ASP A 282 16.28 -19.27 8.19
N GLU A 283 15.62 -18.44 7.41
CA GLU A 283 16.21 -17.70 6.30
C GLU A 283 17.27 -16.66 6.70
N ARG A 284 17.22 -16.16 7.93
CA ARG A 284 18.13 -15.12 8.44
C ARG A 284 19.28 -15.69 9.25
N THR A 285 18.99 -16.68 10.11
CA THR A 285 19.97 -17.25 11.05
C THR A 285 20.57 -18.55 10.55
N GLY A 286 19.95 -19.24 9.57
CA GLY A 286 20.33 -20.56 9.13
C GLY A 286 20.08 -21.68 10.15
N GLN A 287 19.39 -21.38 11.26
CA GLN A 287 19.07 -22.36 12.29
C GLN A 287 18.12 -23.43 11.74
N PRO A 288 18.41 -24.74 11.97
CA PRO A 288 17.52 -25.81 11.52
C PRO A 288 16.11 -25.67 12.13
N ARG A 289 15.10 -25.88 11.32
CA ARG A 289 13.69 -25.96 11.74
C ARG A 289 13.17 -27.37 11.53
N PRO A 290 12.44 -27.94 12.50
CA PRO A 290 11.86 -29.27 12.35
C PRO A 290 10.69 -29.23 11.34
N PRO A 291 10.40 -30.36 10.67
CA PRO A 291 9.18 -30.51 9.88
C PRO A 291 7.95 -30.55 10.81
N ALA A 292 6.76 -30.37 10.23
CA ALA A 292 5.52 -30.61 10.93
C ALA A 292 5.49 -32.00 11.61
N VAL A 293 4.89 -32.08 12.80
CA VAL A 293 4.85 -33.33 13.59
C VAL A 293 4.33 -34.52 12.79
N PRO A 294 3.20 -34.40 12.01
CA PRO A 294 2.74 -35.55 11.21
C PRO A 294 3.71 -35.98 10.11
N LEU A 295 4.53 -35.06 9.58
CA LEU A 295 5.57 -35.38 8.62
C LEU A 295 6.74 -36.11 9.29
N ALA A 296 7.13 -35.69 10.50
CA ALA A 296 8.15 -36.41 11.28
C ALA A 296 7.70 -37.84 11.60
N GLU A 297 6.45 -38.03 12.02
CA GLU A 297 5.87 -39.36 12.27
C GLU A 297 5.83 -40.23 11.01
N LEU A 298 5.54 -39.65 9.85
CA LEU A 298 5.60 -40.36 8.58
C LEU A 298 7.04 -40.85 8.27
N LEU A 299 8.03 -40.00 8.50
CA LEU A 299 9.43 -40.37 8.30
C LEU A 299 9.87 -41.49 9.27
N ASP A 300 9.45 -41.42 10.52
CA ASP A 300 9.69 -42.46 11.51
C ASP A 300 9.02 -43.80 11.13
N ALA A 301 7.79 -43.78 10.67
CA ALA A 301 7.10 -44.96 10.20
C ALA A 301 7.79 -45.57 8.97
N LEU A 302 8.28 -44.76 8.04
CA LEU A 302 9.05 -45.26 6.89
C LEU A 302 10.37 -45.91 7.31
N ASP A 303 11.08 -45.34 8.25
CA ASP A 303 12.31 -45.93 8.81
C ASP A 303 12.06 -47.27 9.52
N GLN A 304 10.90 -47.43 10.19
CA GLN A 304 10.52 -48.66 10.86
C GLN A 304 10.04 -49.76 9.89
N THR A 305 9.56 -49.42 8.72
CA THR A 305 9.04 -50.37 7.70
C THR A 305 10.12 -50.88 6.77
N THR A 306 11.33 -50.38 6.87
CA THR A 306 12.47 -50.76 6.00
C THR A 306 13.62 -51.37 6.78
N SER A 307 14.45 -52.19 6.12
CA SER A 307 15.60 -52.83 6.72
C SER A 307 16.77 -51.85 7.06
N ALA A 308 16.76 -50.68 6.49
CA ALA A 308 17.71 -49.58 6.76
C ALA A 308 16.97 -48.24 6.75
N PRO A 309 17.38 -47.25 7.57
CA PRO A 309 16.76 -45.95 7.60
C PRO A 309 16.71 -45.32 6.19
N VAL A 310 15.54 -44.88 5.77
CA VAL A 310 15.34 -44.27 4.45
C VAL A 310 15.42 -42.75 4.49
N ARG A 311 15.28 -42.15 5.66
CA ARG A 311 15.24 -40.70 5.87
C ARG A 311 16.43 -40.01 5.18
N GLU A 312 17.65 -40.47 5.36
CA GLU A 312 18.83 -39.88 4.74
C GLU A 312 18.84 -39.97 3.21
N ARG A 313 18.08 -40.90 2.64
CA ARG A 313 18.00 -41.10 1.19
C ARG A 313 16.91 -40.28 0.54
N ILE A 314 15.83 -39.98 1.25
CA ILE A 314 14.67 -39.28 0.73
C ILE A 314 14.64 -37.78 1.11
N LEU A 315 15.33 -37.41 2.20
CA LEU A 315 15.38 -36.02 2.64
C LEU A 315 16.50 -35.27 1.90
N VAL A 316 16.13 -34.28 1.14
CA VAL A 316 17.06 -33.46 0.37
C VAL A 316 17.06 -32.04 0.95
N THR A 317 18.22 -31.63 1.47
CA THR A 317 18.39 -30.27 1.97
C THR A 317 18.88 -29.36 0.86
N HIS A 318 18.01 -28.43 0.47
CA HIS A 318 18.34 -27.41 -0.51
C HIS A 318 19.14 -26.25 0.11
N PRO A 319 20.07 -25.65 -0.64
CA PRO A 319 20.74 -24.45 -0.17
C PRO A 319 19.75 -23.26 -0.09
N LEU A 320 20.05 -22.32 0.79
CA LEU A 320 19.22 -21.15 1.04
C LEU A 320 19.06 -20.27 -0.21
N GLN A 321 20.11 -20.13 -1.00
CA GLN A 321 20.12 -19.24 -2.15
C GLN A 321 19.76 -20.00 -3.43
N PRO A 322 18.81 -19.50 -4.26
CA PRO A 322 18.42 -20.14 -5.51
C PRO A 322 19.57 -20.27 -6.51
N PHE A 323 20.53 -19.35 -6.45
CA PHE A 323 21.73 -19.35 -7.31
C PHE A 323 22.93 -20.11 -6.71
N ASP A 324 22.73 -20.89 -5.64
CA ASP A 324 23.81 -21.74 -5.12
C ASP A 324 24.23 -22.78 -6.17
N ARG A 325 25.53 -23.04 -6.24
CA ARG A 325 26.13 -23.97 -7.20
C ARG A 325 25.53 -25.38 -7.13
N LYS A 326 25.09 -25.82 -5.95
CA LYS A 326 24.46 -27.15 -5.79
C LYS A 326 23.19 -27.28 -6.61
N ASN A 327 22.41 -26.20 -6.78
CA ASN A 327 21.17 -26.23 -7.55
C ASN A 327 21.40 -26.42 -9.05
N VAL A 328 22.55 -26.03 -9.58
CA VAL A 328 22.87 -26.07 -11.02
C VAL A 328 23.85 -27.19 -11.38
N THR A 329 24.45 -27.86 -10.39
CA THR A 329 25.40 -28.97 -10.62
C THR A 329 24.65 -30.30 -10.72
N PRO A 330 24.79 -31.04 -11.83
CA PRO A 330 24.21 -32.37 -11.96
C PRO A 330 24.65 -33.29 -10.83
N GLY A 331 23.72 -34.02 -10.22
CA GLY A 331 24.00 -34.99 -9.16
C GLY A 331 24.26 -34.39 -7.78
N ALA A 332 24.27 -33.09 -7.62
CA ALA A 332 24.58 -32.46 -6.34
C ALA A 332 23.42 -32.51 -5.32
N LEU A 333 22.18 -32.55 -5.80
CA LEU A 333 20.98 -32.59 -4.94
C LEU A 333 20.11 -33.83 -5.27
N LEU A 334 19.48 -33.90 -6.40
CA LEU A 334 18.52 -34.91 -6.79
C LEU A 334 18.84 -35.48 -8.17
N GLY A 335 19.03 -36.79 -8.25
CA GLY A 335 19.23 -37.48 -9.49
C GLY A 335 20.45 -37.02 -10.30
N ALA A 336 20.54 -37.39 -11.57
CA ALA A 336 21.70 -37.09 -12.42
C ALA A 336 21.61 -35.71 -13.13
N LYS A 337 20.50 -34.98 -12.98
CA LYS A 337 20.25 -33.69 -13.64
C LYS A 337 20.42 -32.51 -12.65
N PRO A 338 20.69 -31.31 -13.13
CA PRO A 338 20.57 -30.11 -12.30
C PRO A 338 19.16 -29.98 -11.71
N PHE A 339 19.05 -29.41 -10.53
CA PHE A 339 17.76 -29.23 -9.87
C PHE A 339 16.97 -28.07 -10.47
N THR A 340 17.62 -26.94 -10.74
CA THR A 340 16.93 -25.76 -11.26
C THR A 340 16.90 -25.72 -12.80
N PHE A 341 15.79 -25.20 -13.32
CA PHE A 341 15.61 -24.86 -14.73
C PHE A 341 15.43 -23.33 -14.92
N ASP A 342 15.63 -22.55 -13.86
CA ASP A 342 15.56 -21.10 -13.91
C ASP A 342 16.84 -20.52 -14.56
N PRO A 343 16.74 -19.86 -15.74
CA PRO A 343 17.89 -19.28 -16.42
C PRO A 343 18.54 -18.14 -15.65
N ALA A 344 17.78 -17.39 -14.86
CA ALA A 344 18.32 -16.30 -14.05
C ALA A 344 19.16 -16.84 -12.89
N ALA A 345 18.69 -17.88 -12.20
CA ALA A 345 19.46 -18.56 -11.15
C ALA A 345 20.72 -19.19 -11.71
N LEU A 346 20.66 -19.81 -12.91
CA LEU A 346 21.84 -20.37 -13.59
C LEU A 346 22.86 -19.30 -13.93
N ALA A 347 22.43 -18.18 -14.54
CA ALA A 347 23.32 -17.07 -14.87
C ALA A 347 23.99 -16.47 -13.62
N ALA A 348 23.23 -16.31 -12.53
CA ALA A 348 23.75 -15.85 -11.26
C ALA A 348 24.77 -16.82 -10.65
N ALA A 349 24.49 -18.13 -10.69
CA ALA A 349 25.42 -19.16 -10.22
C ALA A 349 26.72 -19.19 -11.04
N GLN A 350 26.63 -19.03 -12.34
CA GLN A 350 27.79 -18.93 -13.25
C GLN A 350 28.62 -17.66 -12.95
N ALA A 351 27.94 -16.53 -12.77
CA ALA A 351 28.59 -15.29 -12.41
C ALA A 351 29.28 -15.37 -11.02
N ALA A 352 28.64 -16.01 -10.04
CA ALA A 352 29.18 -16.21 -8.72
C ALA A 352 30.40 -17.15 -8.69
N ALA A 353 30.43 -18.15 -9.61
CA ALA A 353 31.57 -19.06 -9.76
C ALA A 353 32.74 -18.43 -10.53
N GLY A 354 32.53 -17.31 -11.21
CA GLY A 354 33.54 -16.58 -11.96
C GLY A 354 34.55 -15.84 -11.08
N LYS A 355 35.56 -15.30 -11.71
CA LYS A 355 36.52 -14.42 -11.00
C LYS A 355 35.77 -13.16 -10.55
N ARG A 356 35.89 -12.83 -9.26
CA ARG A 356 35.32 -11.62 -8.72
C ARG A 356 35.94 -10.41 -9.42
N CYS A 357 35.15 -9.77 -10.25
CA CYS A 357 35.54 -8.48 -10.85
C CYS A 357 35.23 -7.37 -9.84
N PRO A 358 36.18 -6.45 -9.58
CA PRO A 358 35.83 -5.25 -8.83
C PRO A 358 34.73 -4.49 -9.59
N PRO A 359 33.82 -3.84 -8.86
CA PRO A 359 32.82 -3.01 -9.51
C PRO A 359 33.51 -1.97 -10.39
N THR A 360 33.05 -1.81 -11.62
CA THR A 360 33.51 -0.73 -12.49
C THR A 360 33.24 0.60 -11.78
N ALA A 361 34.21 1.52 -11.85
CA ALA A 361 34.01 2.85 -11.32
C ALA A 361 32.73 3.44 -11.94
N PHE A 362 31.88 4.05 -11.12
CA PHE A 362 30.62 4.68 -11.55
C PHE A 362 30.88 5.67 -12.69
N ILE A 363 31.99 6.38 -12.62
CA ILE A 363 32.48 7.25 -13.67
C ILE A 363 33.76 6.63 -14.25
N SER A 364 33.68 6.15 -15.48
CA SER A 364 34.80 5.49 -16.19
C SER A 364 35.80 6.48 -16.82
N GLY A 365 35.49 7.77 -16.84
CA GLY A 365 36.32 8.81 -17.44
C GLY A 365 35.89 10.22 -17.06
N ARG A 366 36.58 11.23 -17.63
CA ARG A 366 36.20 12.63 -17.43
C ARG A 366 34.85 12.91 -18.09
N LEU A 367 33.90 13.42 -17.31
CA LEU A 367 32.62 13.88 -17.85
C LEU A 367 32.80 15.10 -18.74
N PRO A 368 31.97 15.27 -19.79
CA PRO A 368 32.00 16.48 -20.60
C PRO A 368 31.74 17.70 -19.71
N ALA A 369 32.46 18.79 -19.99
CA ALA A 369 32.18 20.02 -19.27
C ALA A 369 30.77 20.51 -19.58
N PRO A 370 29.98 20.94 -18.58
CA PRO A 370 28.69 21.55 -18.83
C PRO A 370 28.86 22.79 -19.72
N PRO A 371 27.84 23.15 -20.53
CA PRO A 371 27.87 24.39 -21.30
C PRO A 371 28.15 25.57 -20.36
N ALA A 372 28.97 26.51 -20.82
CA ALA A 372 29.28 27.70 -20.05
C ALA A 372 28.00 28.51 -19.81
N ALA A 373 27.56 28.56 -18.55
CA ALA A 373 26.41 29.33 -18.09
C ALA A 373 26.85 30.16 -16.88
N ASP A 374 26.21 31.29 -16.68
CA ASP A 374 26.42 32.08 -15.46
C ASP A 374 25.97 31.28 -14.24
N VAL A 375 26.84 31.17 -13.25
CA VAL A 375 26.54 30.50 -12.00
C VAL A 375 25.85 31.49 -11.06
N THR A 376 24.61 31.22 -10.70
CA THR A 376 23.89 32.06 -9.74
C THR A 376 24.39 31.81 -8.32
N LEU A 377 24.18 32.76 -7.42
CA LEU A 377 24.49 32.59 -6.00
C LEU A 377 23.67 31.40 -5.40
N ALA A 378 22.45 31.20 -5.88
CA ALA A 378 21.59 30.10 -5.45
C ALA A 378 22.19 28.73 -5.85
N ASP A 379 22.67 28.58 -7.08
CA ASP A 379 23.32 27.35 -7.54
C ASP A 379 24.57 27.02 -6.75
N LEU A 380 25.36 28.07 -6.40
CA LEU A 380 26.56 27.92 -5.60
C LEU A 380 26.22 27.46 -4.18
N LEU A 381 25.22 28.08 -3.54
CA LEU A 381 24.76 27.72 -2.20
C LEU A 381 24.20 26.30 -2.19
N ASP A 382 23.37 25.91 -3.16
CA ASP A 382 22.80 24.57 -3.28
C ASP A 382 23.90 23.51 -3.48
N PHE A 383 24.92 23.81 -4.29
CA PHE A 383 26.04 22.90 -4.46
C PHE A 383 26.83 22.70 -3.17
N PHE A 384 27.18 23.76 -2.46
CA PHE A 384 27.94 23.63 -1.21
C PHE A 384 27.12 23.06 -0.05
N LYS A 385 25.78 23.14 -0.11
CA LYS A 385 24.89 22.51 0.84
C LYS A 385 24.87 20.98 0.70
N ASP A 386 24.85 20.48 -0.53
CA ASP A 386 24.93 19.05 -0.84
C ASP A 386 25.62 18.84 -2.22
N PRO A 387 26.96 18.70 -2.24
CA PRO A 387 27.71 18.52 -3.49
C PRO A 387 27.34 17.25 -4.24
N VAL A 388 26.92 16.20 -3.51
CA VAL A 388 26.50 14.91 -4.10
C VAL A 388 25.20 15.08 -4.85
N LYS A 389 24.22 15.73 -4.26
CA LYS A 389 22.94 16.06 -4.90
C LYS A 389 23.16 16.99 -6.10
N GLY A 390 24.04 17.98 -5.96
CA GLY A 390 24.44 18.88 -7.06
C GLY A 390 25.07 18.14 -8.23
N PHE A 391 25.95 17.18 -7.96
CA PHE A 391 26.57 16.34 -8.97
C PHE A 391 25.54 15.48 -9.72
N PHE A 392 24.64 14.80 -9.02
CA PHE A 392 23.62 13.97 -9.67
C PHE A 392 22.59 14.80 -10.45
N ARG A 393 22.26 16.00 -9.98
CA ARG A 393 21.40 16.94 -10.71
C ARG A 393 22.05 17.36 -12.04
N ALA A 394 23.37 17.57 -12.04
CA ALA A 394 24.12 17.88 -13.27
C ALA A 394 24.16 16.71 -14.27
N LEU A 395 23.86 15.49 -13.84
CA LEU A 395 23.69 14.30 -14.67
C LEU A 395 22.23 14.05 -15.06
N ASP A 396 21.33 14.97 -14.76
CA ASP A 396 19.89 14.85 -14.99
C ASP A 396 19.28 13.63 -14.24
N TYR A 397 19.84 13.34 -13.05
CA TYR A 397 19.42 12.23 -12.21
C TYR A 397 19.02 12.72 -10.83
N THR A 398 17.80 12.40 -10.42
CA THR A 398 17.30 12.67 -9.08
C THR A 398 17.55 11.47 -8.18
N LEU A 399 18.20 11.70 -7.04
CA LEU A 399 18.46 10.63 -6.07
C LEU A 399 17.14 10.17 -5.44
N PRO A 400 16.88 8.86 -5.34
CA PRO A 400 15.62 8.30 -4.83
C PRO A 400 15.52 8.32 -3.29
N TRP A 401 16.00 9.37 -2.62
CA TRP A 401 15.89 9.47 -1.15
C TRP A 401 14.54 9.99 -0.68
N ASP A 402 13.90 10.77 -1.52
CA ASP A 402 12.55 11.24 -1.21
C ASP A 402 11.58 10.12 -1.56
N VAL A 403 11.42 9.18 -0.64
CA VAL A 403 10.18 8.42 -0.62
C VAL A 403 9.10 9.47 -0.40
N ASP A 404 8.33 9.75 -1.43
CA ASP A 404 7.19 10.67 -1.39
C ASP A 404 6.13 10.13 -0.43
N THR A 405 6.39 10.21 0.86
CA THR A 405 5.44 9.85 1.89
C THR A 405 4.48 11.00 2.09
N VAL A 406 3.24 10.75 1.75
CA VAL A 406 2.16 11.68 2.08
C VAL A 406 1.82 11.52 3.56
N GLU A 407 1.88 12.63 4.29
CA GLU A 407 1.52 12.64 5.71
C GLU A 407 0.01 12.79 5.91
N ASP A 408 -0.55 11.97 6.78
CA ASP A 408 -1.98 11.99 7.12
C ASP A 408 -2.32 12.84 8.35
N SER A 409 -1.33 13.33 9.07
CA SER A 409 -1.54 14.09 10.31
C SER A 409 -1.54 15.59 10.08
N ILE A 410 -2.50 16.30 10.67
CA ILE A 410 -2.50 17.77 10.68
C ILE A 410 -1.24 18.22 11.45
N PRO A 411 -0.49 19.21 10.95
CA PRO A 411 0.69 19.72 11.64
C PRO A 411 0.30 20.34 12.97
N VAL A 412 0.72 19.75 14.07
CA VAL A 412 0.51 20.28 15.43
C VAL A 412 1.77 20.94 15.94
N GLN A 413 2.92 20.46 15.50
CA GLN A 413 4.24 21.02 15.83
C GLN A 413 4.94 21.43 14.54
N VAL A 414 5.67 22.52 14.60
CA VAL A 414 6.56 22.98 13.53
C VAL A 414 7.96 22.65 14.00
N ASP A 415 8.61 21.69 13.35
CA ASP A 415 10.00 21.37 13.64
C ASP A 415 10.96 22.48 13.15
N ALA A 416 12.23 22.37 13.48
CA ALA A 416 13.22 23.41 13.16
C ALA A 416 13.38 23.64 11.64
N LEU A 417 13.22 22.57 10.83
CA LEU A 417 13.33 22.66 9.37
C LEU A 417 12.10 23.33 8.76
N ALA A 418 10.91 22.93 9.19
CA ALA A 418 9.67 23.56 8.78
C ALA A 418 9.61 25.04 9.19
N GLU A 419 10.07 25.35 10.42
CA GLU A 419 10.17 26.73 10.90
C GLU A 419 11.11 27.57 10.04
N TRP A 420 12.28 27.01 9.71
CA TRP A 420 13.25 27.68 8.83
C TRP A 420 12.64 27.92 7.44
N THR A 421 11.98 26.90 6.86
CA THR A 421 11.37 26.99 5.53
C THR A 421 10.25 28.05 5.48
N VAL A 422 9.39 28.10 6.51
CA VAL A 422 8.35 29.14 6.66
C VAL A 422 9.00 30.51 6.79
N GLY A 423 10.04 30.62 7.62
CA GLY A 423 10.75 31.88 7.84
C GLY A 423 11.46 32.40 6.60
N GLU A 424 12.06 31.49 5.81
CA GLU A 424 12.72 31.85 4.54
C GLU A 424 11.72 32.39 3.51
N ARG A 425 10.55 31.75 3.38
CA ARG A 425 9.51 32.26 2.46
C ARG A 425 8.99 33.61 2.90
N MET A 426 8.67 33.78 4.19
CA MET A 426 8.24 35.08 4.72
C MET A 426 9.30 36.17 4.48
N LEU A 427 10.59 35.87 4.70
CA LEU A 427 11.69 36.78 4.43
C LEU A 427 11.77 37.15 2.96
N ARG A 428 11.69 36.17 2.07
CA ARG A 428 11.72 36.38 0.62
C ARG A 428 10.57 37.27 0.15
N ASP A 429 9.37 37.04 0.65
CA ASP A 429 8.17 37.84 0.34
C ASP A 429 8.35 39.29 0.81
N MET A 430 8.87 39.53 2.03
CA MET A 430 9.14 40.85 2.56
C MET A 430 10.24 41.56 1.76
N LEU A 431 11.29 40.85 1.32
CA LEU A 431 12.34 41.43 0.47
C LEU A 431 11.84 41.80 -0.93
N ARG A 432 10.76 41.16 -1.40
CA ARG A 432 10.02 41.52 -2.62
C ARG A 432 9.02 42.67 -2.39
N GLY A 433 8.86 43.16 -1.16
CA GLY A 433 8.02 44.28 -0.82
C GLY A 433 6.66 43.95 -0.22
N LEU A 434 6.38 42.67 0.08
CA LEU A 434 5.13 42.28 0.72
C LEU A 434 5.10 42.74 2.17
N HIS A 435 3.93 43.19 2.64
CA HIS A 435 3.78 43.58 4.06
C HIS A 435 3.96 42.34 4.96
N PRO A 436 4.60 42.45 6.12
CA PRO A 436 4.86 41.31 7.02
C PRO A 436 3.62 40.51 7.41
N ASP A 437 2.47 41.19 7.58
CA ASP A 437 1.22 40.52 7.92
C ASP A 437 0.68 39.70 6.73
N ASP A 438 0.84 40.20 5.48
CA ASP A 438 0.42 39.47 4.28
C ASP A 438 1.31 38.26 4.04
N ALA A 439 2.63 38.36 4.28
CA ALA A 439 3.52 37.21 4.24
C ALA A 439 3.11 36.11 5.26
N ALA A 440 2.71 36.52 6.47
CA ALA A 440 2.19 35.58 7.46
C ALA A 440 0.83 34.98 7.04
N HIS A 441 -0.03 35.75 6.41
CA HIS A 441 -1.31 35.28 5.87
C HIS A 441 -1.13 34.31 4.69
N SER A 442 -0.10 34.49 3.86
CA SER A 442 0.23 33.55 2.78
C SER A 442 0.66 32.18 3.37
N GLU A 443 1.50 32.15 4.41
CA GLU A 443 1.89 30.91 5.06
C GLU A 443 0.69 30.20 5.73
N TRP A 444 -0.23 30.97 6.32
CA TRP A 444 -1.47 30.40 6.83
C TRP A 444 -2.29 29.75 5.72
N ARG A 445 -2.38 30.35 4.53
CA ARG A 445 -3.07 29.82 3.36
C ARG A 445 -2.36 28.64 2.70
N ARG A 446 -1.08 28.42 2.96
CA ARG A 446 -0.37 27.21 2.54
C ARG A 446 -0.74 25.98 3.36
N GLY A 447 -1.25 26.16 4.59
CA GLY A 447 -1.62 25.07 5.48
C GLY A 447 -0.42 24.36 6.13
N THR A 448 0.74 24.99 6.18
CA THR A 448 1.97 24.48 6.81
C THR A 448 2.02 24.70 8.31
N LEU A 449 1.23 25.64 8.80
CA LEU A 449 1.17 26.03 10.20
C LEU A 449 0.14 25.22 10.99
N PRO A 450 0.35 25.01 12.30
CA PRO A 450 -0.66 24.39 13.16
C PRO A 450 -1.99 25.14 13.13
N PRO A 451 -3.12 24.44 13.30
CA PRO A 451 -4.42 25.09 13.28
C PRO A 451 -4.66 25.98 14.51
N GLY A 452 -5.52 26.99 14.34
CA GLY A 452 -6.02 27.85 15.40
C GLY A 452 -4.95 28.71 16.07
N ARG A 453 -5.09 28.92 17.37
CA ARG A 453 -4.23 29.83 18.15
C ARG A 453 -2.75 29.43 18.20
N LEU A 454 -2.46 28.13 18.06
CA LEU A 454 -1.08 27.63 18.04
C LEU A 454 -0.35 28.14 16.79
N GLY A 455 -0.97 28.00 15.62
CA GLY A 455 -0.41 28.50 14.36
C GLY A 455 -0.26 30.01 14.33
N VAL A 456 -1.26 30.76 14.81
CA VAL A 456 -1.20 32.22 14.88
C VAL A 456 -0.02 32.69 15.74
N ARG A 457 0.19 32.07 16.91
CA ARG A 457 1.31 32.39 17.79
C ARG A 457 2.65 32.09 17.08
N ARG A 458 2.78 30.93 16.47
CA ARG A 458 4.02 30.51 15.81
C ARG A 458 4.32 31.38 14.58
N ALA A 459 3.30 31.65 13.77
CA ALA A 459 3.43 32.57 12.63
C ALA A 459 3.95 33.95 13.05
N LYS A 460 3.45 34.50 14.18
CA LYS A 460 3.87 35.78 14.70
C LYS A 460 5.34 35.78 15.15
N GLU A 461 5.79 34.69 15.78
CA GLU A 461 7.19 34.55 16.21
C GLU A 461 8.12 34.51 15.02
N ILE A 462 7.80 33.70 13.99
CA ILE A 462 8.59 33.57 12.74
C ILE A 462 8.58 34.86 11.96
N ARG A 463 7.40 35.49 11.79
CA ARG A 463 7.23 36.77 11.10
C ARG A 463 8.12 37.87 11.70
N ASN A 464 8.15 37.99 13.01
CA ASN A 464 8.94 39.02 13.65
C ASN A 464 10.44 38.85 13.36
N ARG A 465 10.95 37.63 13.42
CA ARG A 465 12.34 37.34 13.05
C ARG A 465 12.64 37.65 11.59
N ALA A 466 11.76 37.23 10.70
CA ALA A 466 11.88 37.48 9.25
C ALA A 466 11.85 39.00 8.94
N ARG A 467 10.99 39.76 9.61
CA ARG A 467 10.91 41.22 9.48
C ARG A 467 12.19 41.90 9.93
N ASP A 468 12.76 41.51 11.05
CA ASP A 468 13.98 42.12 11.58
C ASP A 468 15.18 41.85 10.63
N LEU A 469 15.23 40.62 10.03
CA LEU A 469 16.23 40.28 9.01
C LEU A 469 16.00 41.07 7.71
N ALA A 470 14.74 41.21 7.27
CA ALA A 470 14.42 41.97 6.06
C ALA A 470 14.80 43.47 6.23
N ALA A 471 14.48 44.05 7.37
CA ALA A 471 14.85 45.42 7.67
C ALA A 471 16.39 45.64 7.66
N ALA A 472 17.15 44.72 8.28
CA ALA A 472 18.60 44.75 8.24
C ALA A 472 19.15 44.63 6.82
N ALA A 473 18.64 43.71 6.03
CA ALA A 473 19.06 43.51 4.63
C ALA A 473 18.77 44.72 3.75
N LEU A 474 17.60 45.33 3.91
CA LEU A 474 17.21 46.56 3.16
C LEU A 474 18.00 47.79 3.56
N ALA A 475 18.49 47.86 4.81
CA ALA A 475 19.32 48.96 5.28
C ALA A 475 20.76 48.95 4.66
N HIS A 476 21.17 47.79 4.13
CA HIS A 476 22.48 47.63 3.46
C HIS A 476 22.38 47.58 1.92
N ARG A 477 21.21 47.81 1.39
CA ARG A 477 20.95 47.95 -0.06
C ARG A 477 21.01 49.44 -0.46
#